data_e67d4bc4f93afad71fa6a40bd26d68aa
#
_entry.id   e67d4bc4f93afad71fa6a40bd26d68aa
#
_cell.length_a   1.000
_cell.length_b   1.000
_cell.length_c   1.000
_cell.angle_alpha   90.00
_cell.angle_beta   90.00
_cell.angle_gamma   90.00
#
_symmetry.space_group_name_H-M   'P 1'
#
loop_
_entity.id
_entity.type
_entity.pdbx_description
1 polymer ?
#
loop_
_entity_poly.entity_id
_entity_poly.type
_entity_poly.pdbx_seq_one_letter_code
_entity_poly.pdbx_strand_id
1 'polypeptide(L)'
;MGEKMRKLISLLSAIVISFVSFTGIALSADSKKHIRIPTHNWSSQVVMAYVIGGIFESMGNNVEYVPADSQAVYESIRIGDIDISHEVWESAFGKSFTTALDKGGLLDWGDHEARTLEDMGYPNWVAEKCPGLPDWTALKNPDCAKNFVTPDSGGKGRMLEGPQTWHGDLIPQRIEALGLGDLWVVKFAGSADALWAELAAAKKEDRGTIIFNWTPNFTDGAGFTFIKFPPYTAGCRPEDGGDGKCGSPDGYLKKAVNENWTKSHPAAAKMFKKLSFTTGQIGAMAALVDVDKMTHEDAAKAWLKKNKKVWKKWTK
;
A
#
# COMPACT_ATOMS: atom_id res chain seq x y z
N MET A 1 68.21 20.35 -60.43
CA MET A 1 67.25 19.30 -60.10
C MET A 1 67.59 18.81 -58.67
N GLY A 2 66.99 19.37 -57.62
CA GLY A 2 67.42 18.95 -56.27
C GLY A 2 66.96 19.84 -55.09
N GLU A 3 65.96 20.65 -55.21
CA GLU A 3 65.56 21.51 -54.09
C GLU A 3 64.09 21.54 -53.75
N LYS A 4 63.26 20.72 -54.44
CA LYS A 4 61.79 20.66 -54.22
C LYS A 4 61.34 19.43 -53.44
N MET A 5 62.26 18.61 -52.91
CA MET A 5 61.87 17.34 -52.24
C MET A 5 62.23 17.30 -50.77
N ARG A 6 62.49 18.44 -50.12
CA ARG A 6 62.87 18.53 -48.68
C ARG A 6 61.84 19.27 -47.78
N LYS A 7 60.70 19.68 -48.32
CA LYS A 7 59.69 20.42 -47.56
C LYS A 7 58.35 19.65 -47.34
N LEU A 8 58.34 18.32 -47.52
CA LEU A 8 57.12 17.54 -47.37
C LEU A 8 57.13 16.52 -46.20
N ILE A 9 58.16 16.66 -45.29
CA ILE A 9 58.28 15.72 -44.14
C ILE A 9 58.35 16.52 -42.82
N SER A 10 57.42 17.42 -42.58
CA SER A 10 57.30 18.01 -41.24
C SER A 10 55.91 18.63 -41.00
N LEU A 11 54.82 17.83 -41.16
CA LEU A 11 53.51 18.21 -40.67
C LEU A 11 52.65 16.93 -40.43
N LEU A 12 53.25 15.96 -39.73
CA LEU A 12 52.47 14.91 -39.04
C LEU A 12 52.39 15.31 -37.57
N SER A 13 51.65 16.40 -37.31
CA SER A 13 51.26 16.76 -35.96
C SER A 13 50.30 15.69 -35.45
N ALA A 14 50.74 15.00 -34.44
CA ALA A 14 49.98 14.00 -33.71
C ALA A 14 48.69 14.62 -33.14
N ILE A 15 47.55 14.33 -33.77
CA ILE A 15 46.26 14.51 -33.16
C ILE A 15 46.09 13.33 -32.17
N VAL A 16 46.52 13.54 -30.93
CA VAL A 16 46.16 12.70 -29.81
C VAL A 16 44.69 12.97 -29.53
N ILE A 17 43.83 12.19 -30.13
CA ILE A 17 42.41 12.12 -29.74
C ILE A 17 42.38 11.47 -28.36
N SER A 18 42.36 12.31 -27.32
CA SER A 18 42.03 11.86 -25.96
C SER A 18 40.59 11.35 -25.96
N PHE A 19 40.43 10.05 -26.15
CA PHE A 19 39.22 9.35 -25.79
C PHE A 19 39.07 9.51 -24.26
N VAL A 20 38.39 10.55 -23.82
CA VAL A 20 37.82 10.59 -22.48
C VAL A 20 36.74 9.50 -22.46
N SER A 21 37.15 8.31 -22.09
CA SER A 21 36.24 7.23 -21.74
C SER A 21 35.43 7.76 -20.55
N PHE A 22 34.23 8.27 -20.82
CA PHE A 22 33.20 8.37 -19.79
C PHE A 22 32.89 6.95 -19.35
N THR A 23 33.67 6.44 -18.42
CA THR A 23 33.27 5.28 -17.62
C THR A 23 32.09 5.77 -16.78
N GLY A 24 30.90 5.71 -17.36
CA GLY A 24 29.68 5.71 -16.58
C GLY A 24 29.87 4.60 -15.55
N ILE A 25 29.87 4.94 -14.28
CA ILE A 25 29.84 3.96 -13.21
C ILE A 25 28.54 3.20 -13.45
N ALA A 26 28.61 2.08 -14.15
CA ALA A 26 27.52 1.12 -14.20
C ALA A 26 27.35 0.68 -12.75
N LEU A 27 26.26 1.09 -12.13
CA LEU A 27 25.85 0.52 -10.84
C LEU A 27 25.70 -0.97 -11.09
N SER A 28 26.65 -1.75 -10.55
CA SER A 28 26.59 -3.21 -10.65
C SER A 28 25.46 -3.70 -9.78
N ALA A 29 24.58 -4.53 -10.32
CA ALA A 29 23.60 -5.25 -9.53
C ALA A 29 24.28 -6.00 -8.38
N ASP A 30 23.64 -6.00 -7.21
CA ASP A 30 24.10 -6.80 -6.07
C ASP A 30 24.11 -8.30 -6.39
N SER A 31 23.15 -8.75 -7.20
CA SER A 31 22.93 -10.14 -7.55
C SER A 31 22.27 -10.25 -8.93
N LYS A 32 22.45 -11.40 -9.60
CA LYS A 32 21.72 -11.76 -10.82
C LYS A 32 20.31 -12.31 -10.54
N LYS A 33 20.01 -12.67 -9.28
CA LYS A 33 18.69 -13.14 -8.89
C LYS A 33 17.69 -11.97 -8.94
N HIS A 34 16.44 -12.29 -9.28
CA HIS A 34 15.36 -11.32 -9.21
C HIS A 34 15.06 -10.94 -7.76
N ILE A 35 14.69 -9.70 -7.56
CA ILE A 35 14.04 -9.24 -6.32
C ILE A 35 12.54 -9.44 -6.51
N ARG A 36 11.94 -10.32 -5.72
CA ARG A 36 10.52 -10.67 -5.80
C ARG A 36 9.71 -9.76 -4.92
N ILE A 37 8.86 -8.94 -5.55
CA ILE A 37 8.02 -7.94 -4.92
C ILE A 37 6.57 -8.40 -4.99
N PRO A 38 5.83 -8.47 -3.87
CA PRO A 38 4.43 -8.89 -3.90
C PRO A 38 3.55 -7.82 -4.53
N THR A 39 2.51 -8.27 -5.23
CA THR A 39 1.37 -7.44 -5.63
C THR A 39 0.10 -7.99 -5.00
N HIS A 40 -0.66 -7.11 -4.37
CA HIS A 40 -1.95 -7.40 -3.73
C HIS A 40 -3.11 -6.87 -4.58
N ASN A 41 -4.28 -6.70 -3.97
CA ASN A 41 -5.51 -6.36 -4.66
C ASN A 41 -6.04 -4.95 -4.31
N TRP A 42 -5.14 -4.00 -4.03
CA TRP A 42 -5.47 -2.58 -3.89
C TRP A 42 -4.41 -1.68 -4.54
N SER A 43 -4.85 -0.54 -5.06
CA SER A 43 -4.08 0.26 -6.02
C SER A 43 -2.79 0.84 -5.47
N SER A 44 -2.79 1.37 -4.22
CA SER A 44 -1.59 1.98 -3.64
C SER A 44 -0.44 0.99 -3.58
N GLN A 45 -0.72 -0.22 -3.11
CA GLN A 45 0.28 -1.27 -2.96
C GLN A 45 0.90 -1.67 -4.30
N VAL A 46 0.06 -1.87 -5.32
CA VAL A 46 0.55 -2.28 -6.64
C VAL A 46 1.38 -1.17 -7.29
N VAL A 47 0.94 0.11 -7.21
CA VAL A 47 1.73 1.23 -7.71
C VAL A 47 3.06 1.36 -6.96
N MET A 48 3.05 1.22 -5.62
CA MET A 48 4.28 1.23 -4.81
C MET A 48 5.21 0.09 -5.18
N ALA A 49 4.69 -1.12 -5.46
CA ALA A 49 5.50 -2.25 -5.94
C ALA A 49 6.25 -1.89 -7.21
N TYR A 50 5.57 -1.32 -8.21
CA TYR A 50 6.21 -0.87 -9.46
C TYR A 50 7.15 0.32 -9.28
N VAL A 51 6.85 1.25 -8.36
CA VAL A 51 7.77 2.35 -8.02
C VAL A 51 9.07 1.80 -7.42
N ILE A 52 8.96 0.90 -6.46
CA ILE A 52 10.11 0.29 -5.77
C ILE A 52 10.91 -0.58 -6.75
N GLY A 53 10.22 -1.37 -7.57
CA GLY A 53 10.85 -2.15 -8.62
C GLY A 53 11.62 -1.29 -9.60
N GLY A 54 11.05 -0.20 -10.10
CA GLY A 54 11.74 0.74 -10.98
C GLY A 54 12.96 1.41 -10.33
N ILE A 55 12.94 1.61 -9.00
CA ILE A 55 14.13 2.08 -8.27
C ILE A 55 15.21 0.98 -8.24
N PHE A 56 14.86 -0.27 -7.92
CA PHE A 56 15.79 -1.41 -7.96
C PHE A 56 16.38 -1.61 -9.35
N GLU A 57 15.58 -1.54 -10.41
CA GLU A 57 16.04 -1.60 -11.80
C GLU A 57 17.01 -0.46 -12.13
N SER A 58 16.76 0.76 -11.63
CA SER A 58 17.67 1.89 -11.79
C SER A 58 19.03 1.69 -11.09
N MET A 59 19.11 0.74 -10.16
CA MET A 59 20.32 0.29 -9.47
C MET A 59 20.97 -0.92 -10.17
N GLY A 60 20.38 -1.42 -11.26
CA GLY A 60 20.87 -2.55 -12.05
C GLY A 60 20.34 -3.93 -11.61
N ASN A 61 19.42 -3.98 -10.64
CA ASN A 61 18.84 -5.25 -10.19
C ASN A 61 17.72 -5.73 -11.12
N ASN A 62 17.52 -7.04 -11.18
CA ASN A 62 16.36 -7.65 -11.82
C ASN A 62 15.19 -7.70 -10.83
N VAL A 63 13.96 -7.50 -11.31
CA VAL A 63 12.74 -7.49 -10.49
C VAL A 63 11.73 -8.49 -11.05
N GLU A 64 10.99 -9.12 -10.16
CA GLU A 64 9.84 -9.96 -10.46
C GLU A 64 8.66 -9.54 -9.57
N TYR A 65 7.48 -9.36 -10.16
CA TYR A 65 6.26 -9.05 -9.43
C TYR A 65 5.45 -10.32 -9.23
N VAL A 66 5.14 -10.64 -7.97
CA VAL A 66 4.51 -11.91 -7.59
C VAL A 66 3.13 -11.62 -6.98
N PRO A 67 2.03 -11.99 -7.63
CA PRO A 67 0.71 -11.91 -7.00
C PRO A 67 0.68 -12.74 -5.71
N ALA A 68 0.27 -12.13 -4.62
CA ALA A 68 0.27 -12.77 -3.31
C ALA A 68 -0.95 -12.38 -2.47
N ASP A 69 -1.46 -13.32 -1.70
CA ASP A 69 -2.44 -13.04 -0.66
C ASP A 69 -1.83 -12.21 0.46
N SER A 70 -2.57 -11.23 0.96
CA SER A 70 -2.09 -10.25 1.93
C SER A 70 -1.82 -10.82 3.34
N GLN A 71 -2.43 -11.96 3.69
CA GLN A 71 -2.15 -12.66 4.95
C GLN A 71 -0.99 -13.65 4.79
N ALA A 72 -0.98 -14.42 3.69
CA ALA A 72 0.02 -15.46 3.44
C ALA A 72 1.39 -14.90 3.05
N VAL A 73 1.47 -13.64 2.61
CA VAL A 73 2.72 -13.00 2.14
C VAL A 73 3.85 -13.06 3.16
N TYR A 74 3.56 -12.93 4.46
CA TYR A 74 4.59 -12.93 5.51
C TYR A 74 5.27 -14.28 5.67
N GLU A 75 4.53 -15.37 5.55
CA GLU A 75 5.12 -16.71 5.53
C GLU A 75 5.95 -16.92 4.27
N SER A 76 5.47 -16.45 3.10
CA SER A 76 6.22 -16.50 1.84
C SER A 76 7.53 -15.70 1.90
N ILE A 77 7.53 -14.54 2.58
CA ILE A 77 8.76 -13.79 2.83
C ILE A 77 9.68 -14.55 3.78
N ARG A 78 9.13 -15.11 4.85
CA ARG A 78 9.89 -15.87 5.84
C ARG A 78 10.68 -17.02 5.22
N ILE A 79 10.05 -17.81 4.33
CA ILE A 79 10.69 -18.96 3.68
C ILE A 79 11.48 -18.59 2.43
N GLY A 80 11.38 -17.34 1.95
CA GLY A 80 12.16 -16.80 0.85
C GLY A 80 11.55 -17.03 -0.55
N ASP A 81 10.25 -17.20 -0.65
CA ASP A 81 9.52 -17.21 -1.93
C ASP A 81 9.24 -15.79 -2.43
N ILE A 82 9.15 -14.84 -1.51
CA ILE A 82 9.05 -13.39 -1.73
C ILE A 82 10.18 -12.73 -0.93
N ASP A 83 10.71 -11.62 -1.43
CA ASP A 83 11.91 -11.01 -0.83
C ASP A 83 11.58 -9.82 0.09
N ILE A 84 10.53 -9.07 -0.22
CA ILE A 84 10.14 -7.86 0.54
C ILE A 84 8.62 -7.75 0.68
N SER A 85 8.16 -7.00 1.69
CA SER A 85 6.85 -6.35 1.71
C SER A 85 7.04 -4.87 2.00
N HIS A 86 6.40 -4.03 1.22
CA HIS A 86 6.48 -2.57 1.33
C HIS A 86 5.23 -1.96 1.97
N GLU A 87 4.19 -2.75 2.18
CA GLU A 87 3.00 -2.38 2.94
C GLU A 87 2.66 -3.48 3.95
N VAL A 88 3.07 -3.32 5.20
CA VAL A 88 2.63 -4.11 6.33
C VAL A 88 1.63 -3.28 7.13
N TRP A 89 0.39 -3.69 7.13
CA TRP A 89 -0.72 -3.09 7.86
C TRP A 89 -0.96 -3.84 9.15
N GLU A 90 -0.47 -3.31 10.28
CA GLU A 90 -0.53 -4.03 11.56
C GLU A 90 -1.95 -4.19 12.09
N SER A 91 -2.88 -3.31 11.72
CA SER A 91 -4.28 -3.44 12.13
C SER A 91 -4.98 -4.62 11.49
N ALA A 92 -4.69 -4.90 10.20
CA ALA A 92 -5.28 -6.00 9.44
C ALA A 92 -4.46 -7.29 9.55
N PHE A 93 -3.13 -7.18 9.42
CA PHE A 93 -2.25 -8.34 9.22
C PHE A 93 -1.25 -8.54 10.36
N GLY A 94 -1.35 -7.76 11.46
CA GLY A 94 -0.39 -7.78 12.55
C GLY A 94 -0.15 -9.16 13.14
N LYS A 95 -1.19 -9.97 13.29
CA LYS A 95 -1.07 -11.35 13.80
C LYS A 95 -0.26 -12.25 12.88
N SER A 96 -0.50 -12.20 11.56
CA SER A 96 0.24 -12.98 10.57
C SER A 96 1.70 -12.53 10.49
N PHE A 97 1.91 -11.20 10.55
CA PHE A 97 3.24 -10.60 10.54
C PHE A 97 4.06 -11.00 11.77
N THR A 98 3.53 -10.83 12.99
CA THR A 98 4.22 -11.19 14.23
C THR A 98 4.49 -12.68 14.33
N THR A 99 3.53 -13.52 13.90
CA THR A 99 3.73 -14.98 13.85
C THR A 99 4.89 -15.37 12.93
N ALA A 100 5.06 -14.70 11.79
CA ALA A 100 6.17 -14.96 10.88
C ALA A 100 7.50 -14.44 11.45
N LEU A 101 7.50 -13.27 12.12
CA LEU A 101 8.68 -12.74 12.82
C LEU A 101 9.19 -13.71 13.89
N ASP A 102 8.30 -14.23 14.73
CA ASP A 102 8.64 -15.14 15.84
C ASP A 102 9.29 -16.46 15.36
N LYS A 103 8.93 -16.90 14.15
CA LYS A 103 9.53 -18.08 13.51
C LYS A 103 10.92 -17.85 12.93
N GLY A 104 11.34 -16.58 12.78
CA GLY A 104 12.61 -16.20 12.15
C GLY A 104 12.63 -16.31 10.63
N GLY A 105 13.61 -15.66 9.98
CA GLY A 105 13.74 -15.60 8.52
C GLY A 105 13.05 -14.41 7.86
N LEU A 106 12.08 -13.77 8.54
CA LEU A 106 11.51 -12.49 8.21
C LEU A 106 12.01 -11.43 9.18
N LEU A 107 12.30 -10.23 8.71
CA LEU A 107 12.76 -9.11 9.53
C LEU A 107 11.79 -7.92 9.37
N ASP A 108 11.45 -7.27 10.48
CA ASP A 108 10.86 -5.94 10.48
C ASP A 108 11.88 -4.93 9.93
N TRP A 109 11.54 -4.30 8.81
CA TRP A 109 12.46 -3.38 8.13
C TRP A 109 12.16 -1.91 8.44
N GLY A 110 11.28 -1.65 9.40
CA GLY A 110 10.93 -0.33 9.91
C GLY A 110 9.78 0.33 9.16
N ASP A 111 9.43 1.50 9.64
CA ASP A 111 8.23 2.22 9.23
C ASP A 111 8.47 3.13 8.03
N HIS A 112 7.37 3.45 7.32
CA HIS A 112 7.24 4.64 6.51
C HIS A 112 6.88 5.85 7.40
N GLU A 113 6.96 7.07 6.85
CA GLU A 113 6.37 8.26 7.49
C GLU A 113 4.84 8.27 7.42
N ALA A 114 4.26 7.39 6.61
CA ALA A 114 2.82 7.28 6.43
C ALA A 114 2.15 6.69 7.66
N ARG A 115 1.19 7.44 8.22
CA ARG A 115 0.31 6.94 9.29
C ARG A 115 -0.79 6.09 8.71
N THR A 116 -1.21 5.09 9.48
CA THR A 116 -2.28 4.16 9.10
C THR A 116 -3.48 4.26 10.03
N LEU A 117 -4.65 4.15 9.45
CA LEU A 117 -5.92 3.84 10.12
C LEU A 117 -6.75 3.03 9.13
N GLU A 118 -7.35 1.95 9.58
CA GLU A 118 -8.22 1.09 8.77
C GLU A 118 -9.49 0.85 9.58
N ASP A 119 -10.64 1.28 9.13
CA ASP A 119 -11.93 1.01 9.80
C ASP A 119 -13.11 1.30 8.88
N MET A 120 -14.32 1.07 9.38
CA MET A 120 -15.55 1.45 8.72
C MET A 120 -15.71 2.98 8.74
N GLY A 121 -16.20 3.52 7.65
CA GLY A 121 -16.45 4.95 7.53
C GLY A 121 -17.45 5.28 6.43
N TYR A 122 -17.63 6.55 6.16
CA TYR A 122 -18.63 7.05 5.23
C TYR A 122 -18.17 8.33 4.54
N PRO A 123 -18.61 8.62 3.31
CA PRO A 123 -18.37 9.91 2.67
C PRO A 123 -19.20 11.00 3.36
N ASN A 124 -18.65 12.20 3.52
CA ASN A 124 -19.23 13.28 4.33
C ASN A 124 -20.68 13.65 3.94
N TRP A 125 -21.05 13.46 2.67
CA TRP A 125 -22.43 13.69 2.21
C TRP A 125 -23.46 12.73 2.81
N VAL A 126 -23.01 11.65 3.45
CA VAL A 126 -23.88 10.66 4.13
C VAL A 126 -24.23 11.08 5.56
N ALA A 127 -23.51 12.03 6.15
CA ALA A 127 -23.68 12.41 7.56
C ALA A 127 -25.13 12.82 7.90
N GLU A 128 -25.83 13.50 6.99
CA GLU A 128 -27.21 13.93 7.17
C GLU A 128 -28.21 12.76 7.21
N LYS A 129 -27.85 11.62 6.62
CA LYS A 129 -28.70 10.39 6.59
C LYS A 129 -28.65 9.62 7.91
N CYS A 130 -27.66 9.91 8.77
CA CYS A 130 -27.49 9.32 10.09
C CYS A 130 -26.99 10.36 11.09
N PRO A 131 -27.86 11.23 11.60
CA PRO A 131 -27.47 12.24 12.58
C PRO A 131 -26.83 11.63 13.83
N GLY A 132 -25.70 12.20 14.23
CA GLY A 132 -24.89 11.71 15.34
C GLY A 132 -23.57 11.05 14.88
N LEU A 133 -23.43 10.63 13.61
CA LEU A 133 -22.15 10.25 13.07
C LEU A 133 -21.15 11.43 13.17
N PRO A 134 -19.89 11.19 13.46
CA PRO A 134 -19.15 9.91 13.43
C PRO A 134 -19.23 9.08 14.73
N ASP A 135 -19.96 9.47 15.77
CA ASP A 135 -20.07 8.63 16.96
C ASP A 135 -20.82 7.34 16.61
N TRP A 136 -20.23 6.18 16.91
CA TRP A 136 -20.80 4.87 16.60
C TRP A 136 -22.16 4.63 17.27
N THR A 137 -22.47 5.33 18.37
CA THR A 137 -23.77 5.20 19.06
C THR A 137 -24.93 5.66 18.19
N ALA A 138 -24.68 6.51 17.18
CA ALA A 138 -25.69 6.89 16.19
C ALA A 138 -26.24 5.67 15.41
N LEU A 139 -25.43 4.63 15.25
CA LEU A 139 -25.83 3.39 14.57
C LEU A 139 -26.90 2.60 15.33
N LYS A 140 -27.13 2.89 16.61
CA LYS A 140 -28.22 2.29 17.40
C LYS A 140 -29.60 2.83 17.04
N ASN A 141 -29.67 3.91 16.25
CA ASN A 141 -30.93 4.47 15.80
C ASN A 141 -31.48 3.69 14.60
N PRO A 142 -32.67 3.07 14.71
CA PRO A 142 -33.30 2.37 13.59
C PRO A 142 -33.55 3.24 12.36
N ASP A 143 -33.83 4.53 12.56
CA ASP A 143 -34.06 5.46 11.45
C ASP A 143 -32.78 5.78 10.69
N CYS A 144 -31.62 5.73 11.36
CA CYS A 144 -30.34 5.74 10.67
C CYS A 144 -30.19 4.51 9.78
N ALA A 145 -30.32 3.30 10.34
CA ALA A 145 -30.11 2.04 9.63
C ALA A 145 -30.98 1.91 8.36
N LYS A 146 -32.22 2.39 8.38
CA LYS A 146 -33.14 2.38 7.23
C LYS A 146 -32.58 3.08 5.99
N ASN A 147 -31.77 4.13 6.17
CA ASN A 147 -31.18 4.87 5.06
C ASN A 147 -30.04 4.13 4.36
N PHE A 148 -29.60 3.01 4.92
CA PHE A 148 -28.48 2.18 4.43
C PHE A 148 -28.90 0.81 3.95
N VAL A 149 -30.22 0.56 3.85
CA VAL A 149 -30.75 -0.72 3.36
C VAL A 149 -30.45 -0.88 1.88
N THR A 150 -30.01 -2.08 1.51
CA THR A 150 -29.75 -2.49 0.13
C THR A 150 -30.45 -3.81 -0.18
N PRO A 151 -30.64 -4.20 -1.45
CA PRO A 151 -31.36 -5.42 -1.81
C PRO A 151 -30.79 -6.70 -1.17
N ASP A 152 -29.49 -6.74 -0.91
CA ASP A 152 -28.76 -7.88 -0.34
C ASP A 152 -28.66 -7.85 1.19
N SER A 153 -29.19 -6.80 1.86
CA SER A 153 -29.02 -6.61 3.31
C SER A 153 -30.14 -7.22 4.17
N GLY A 154 -31.17 -7.81 3.56
CA GLY A 154 -32.25 -8.43 4.29
C GLY A 154 -33.09 -7.46 5.16
N GLY A 155 -33.16 -6.19 4.73
CA GLY A 155 -33.90 -5.14 5.45
C GLY A 155 -33.11 -4.44 6.56
N LYS A 156 -31.88 -4.83 6.81
CA LYS A 156 -30.92 -4.16 7.73
C LYS A 156 -30.10 -3.11 6.98
N GLY A 157 -29.55 -2.15 7.70
CA GLY A 157 -28.50 -1.29 7.15
C GLY A 157 -27.27 -2.11 6.76
N ARG A 158 -26.70 -1.86 5.57
CA ARG A 158 -25.51 -2.55 5.10
C ARG A 158 -24.24 -1.77 5.45
N MET A 159 -23.26 -2.48 5.99
CA MET A 159 -21.85 -2.09 6.03
C MET A 159 -21.09 -2.96 5.04
N LEU A 160 -20.36 -2.36 4.09
CA LEU A 160 -19.61 -3.09 3.09
C LEU A 160 -18.13 -3.16 3.51
N GLU A 161 -17.69 -4.34 3.94
CA GLU A 161 -16.31 -4.65 4.28
C GLU A 161 -15.51 -4.94 3.01
N GLY A 162 -14.17 -4.88 3.08
CA GLY A 162 -13.26 -5.38 2.06
C GLY A 162 -13.37 -6.89 1.85
N PRO A 163 -12.49 -7.48 1.03
CA PRO A 163 -12.42 -8.95 0.92
C PRO A 163 -12.27 -9.62 2.28
N GLN A 164 -12.99 -10.71 2.52
CA GLN A 164 -12.94 -11.43 3.79
C GLN A 164 -11.51 -11.87 4.17
N THR A 165 -10.63 -12.06 3.18
CA THR A 165 -9.20 -12.37 3.43
C THR A 165 -8.43 -11.23 4.08
N TRP A 166 -8.98 -10.00 4.17
CA TRP A 166 -8.29 -8.89 4.83
C TRP A 166 -8.41 -8.98 6.36
N HIS A 167 -9.63 -9.00 6.88
CA HIS A 167 -9.90 -8.93 8.33
C HIS A 167 -10.63 -10.15 8.89
N GLY A 168 -10.97 -11.14 8.05
CA GLY A 168 -11.81 -12.26 8.48
C GLY A 168 -13.17 -11.76 8.98
N ASP A 169 -13.53 -12.20 10.16
CA ASP A 169 -14.80 -11.83 10.80
C ASP A 169 -14.69 -10.71 11.86
N LEU A 170 -13.59 -9.96 11.87
CA LEU A 170 -13.32 -8.93 12.88
C LEU A 170 -14.43 -7.86 12.92
N ILE A 171 -14.83 -7.33 11.76
CA ILE A 171 -15.89 -6.31 11.70
C ILE A 171 -17.27 -6.89 12.04
N PRO A 172 -17.71 -8.03 11.47
CA PRO A 172 -18.92 -8.70 11.92
C PRO A 172 -18.99 -8.93 13.43
N GLN A 173 -17.91 -9.45 14.03
CA GLN A 173 -17.85 -9.69 15.49
C GLN A 173 -17.99 -8.38 16.28
N ARG A 174 -17.39 -7.28 15.82
CA ARG A 174 -17.53 -5.95 16.45
C ARG A 174 -18.99 -5.48 16.41
N ILE A 175 -19.66 -5.61 15.27
CA ILE A 175 -21.06 -5.18 15.11
C ILE A 175 -21.97 -5.95 16.06
N GLU A 176 -21.75 -7.25 16.22
CA GLU A 176 -22.48 -8.09 17.19
C GLU A 176 -22.13 -7.69 18.64
N ALA A 177 -20.85 -7.54 18.98
CA ALA A 177 -20.40 -7.18 20.32
C ALA A 177 -20.92 -5.81 20.79
N LEU A 178 -21.12 -4.87 19.87
CA LEU A 178 -21.70 -3.55 20.13
C LEU A 178 -23.23 -3.56 20.21
N GLY A 179 -23.88 -4.72 19.99
CA GLY A 179 -25.34 -4.86 19.99
C GLY A 179 -26.01 -4.20 18.79
N LEU A 180 -25.33 -4.17 17.64
CA LEU A 180 -25.82 -3.56 16.40
C LEU A 180 -26.38 -4.60 15.40
N GLY A 181 -26.20 -5.90 15.64
CA GLY A 181 -26.52 -6.99 14.71
C GLY A 181 -28.00 -7.08 14.32
N ASP A 182 -28.94 -6.56 15.13
CA ASP A 182 -30.36 -6.50 14.77
C ASP A 182 -30.66 -5.45 13.70
N LEU A 183 -29.88 -4.36 13.65
CA LEU A 183 -30.07 -3.23 12.76
C LEU A 183 -29.14 -3.24 11.55
N TRP A 184 -27.98 -3.85 11.67
CA TRP A 184 -26.91 -3.80 10.67
C TRP A 184 -26.45 -5.19 10.25
N VAL A 185 -26.01 -5.32 9.00
CA VAL A 185 -25.35 -6.50 8.47
C VAL A 185 -24.07 -6.10 7.76
N VAL A 186 -23.00 -6.86 7.99
CA VAL A 186 -21.75 -6.71 7.25
C VAL A 186 -21.78 -7.62 6.03
N LYS A 187 -21.46 -7.07 4.86
CA LYS A 187 -21.27 -7.79 3.61
C LYS A 187 -19.83 -7.58 3.13
N PHE A 188 -19.29 -8.55 2.43
CA PHE A 188 -17.92 -8.50 1.94
C PHE A 188 -17.89 -8.15 0.46
N ALA A 189 -17.04 -7.19 0.10
CA ALA A 189 -16.70 -6.89 -1.29
C ALA A 189 -15.64 -7.88 -1.82
N GLY A 190 -15.61 -8.08 -3.12
CA GLY A 190 -14.60 -8.96 -3.73
C GLY A 190 -13.24 -8.29 -3.95
N SER A 191 -13.18 -6.95 -3.88
CA SER A 191 -11.95 -6.16 -4.13
C SER A 191 -12.11 -4.73 -3.60
N ALA A 192 -11.00 -3.97 -3.54
CA ALA A 192 -11.03 -2.53 -3.29
C ALA A 192 -11.90 -1.77 -4.30
N ASP A 193 -11.82 -2.13 -5.58
CA ASP A 193 -12.62 -1.48 -6.64
C ASP A 193 -14.12 -1.60 -6.38
N ALA A 194 -14.58 -2.70 -5.78
CA ALA A 194 -15.98 -2.88 -5.41
C ALA A 194 -16.43 -1.92 -4.30
N LEU A 195 -15.53 -1.55 -3.38
CA LEU A 195 -15.80 -0.50 -2.37
C LEU A 195 -15.96 0.86 -3.04
N TRP A 196 -15.12 1.19 -4.03
CA TRP A 196 -15.20 2.45 -4.77
C TRP A 196 -16.44 2.53 -5.67
N ALA A 197 -16.80 1.41 -6.29
CA ALA A 197 -18.04 1.29 -7.06
C ALA A 197 -19.28 1.50 -6.19
N GLU A 198 -19.26 1.00 -4.95
CA GLU A 198 -20.32 1.22 -3.96
C GLU A 198 -20.49 2.71 -3.63
N LEU A 199 -19.40 3.45 -3.40
CA LEU A 199 -19.47 4.90 -3.15
C LEU A 199 -20.14 5.64 -4.31
N ALA A 200 -19.79 5.29 -5.55
CA ALA A 200 -20.36 5.90 -6.75
C ALA A 200 -21.85 5.55 -6.91
N ALA A 201 -22.23 4.29 -6.66
CA ALA A 201 -23.62 3.83 -6.74
C ALA A 201 -24.48 4.51 -5.68
N ALA A 202 -24.05 4.51 -4.42
CA ALA A 202 -24.79 5.12 -3.32
C ALA A 202 -25.02 6.62 -3.54
N LYS A 203 -24.01 7.34 -4.07
CA LYS A 203 -24.15 8.75 -4.43
C LYS A 203 -25.18 8.97 -5.52
N LYS A 204 -25.18 8.13 -6.56
CA LYS A 204 -26.15 8.19 -7.67
C LYS A 204 -27.57 7.91 -7.23
N GLU A 205 -27.74 6.99 -6.28
CA GLU A 205 -29.03 6.54 -5.75
C GLU A 205 -29.53 7.40 -4.57
N ASP A 206 -28.75 8.37 -4.14
CA ASP A 206 -29.01 9.22 -2.95
C ASP A 206 -29.30 8.41 -1.67
N ARG A 207 -28.61 7.28 -1.47
CA ARG A 207 -28.73 6.45 -0.27
C ARG A 207 -27.51 6.54 0.64
N GLY A 208 -27.69 6.19 1.90
CA GLY A 208 -26.56 6.02 2.82
C GLY A 208 -25.64 4.88 2.39
N THR A 209 -24.37 5.01 2.74
CA THR A 209 -23.39 3.92 2.60
C THR A 209 -22.31 4.05 3.66
N ILE A 210 -21.96 2.93 4.27
CA ILE A 210 -20.80 2.75 5.14
C ILE A 210 -19.95 1.67 4.51
N ILE A 211 -18.68 1.99 4.27
CA ILE A 211 -17.73 1.05 3.72
C ILE A 211 -16.49 0.96 4.59
N PHE A 212 -15.78 -0.16 4.50
CA PHE A 212 -14.40 -0.24 4.94
C PHE A 212 -13.52 0.67 4.11
N ASN A 213 -12.61 1.38 4.76
CA ASN A 213 -11.65 2.25 4.12
C ASN A 213 -10.37 2.33 4.96
N TRP A 214 -9.35 2.93 4.40
CA TRP A 214 -8.06 3.10 5.06
C TRP A 214 -7.41 4.43 4.67
N THR A 215 -6.47 4.87 5.50
CA THR A 215 -5.49 5.90 5.20
C THR A 215 -4.09 5.32 5.39
N PRO A 216 -3.13 5.54 4.47
CA PRO A 216 -3.17 6.44 3.30
C PRO A 216 -3.96 5.85 2.11
N ASN A 217 -4.85 6.66 1.54
CA ASN A 217 -5.63 6.30 0.35
C ASN A 217 -5.98 7.57 -0.47
N PHE A 218 -6.52 7.41 -1.68
CA PHE A 218 -7.00 8.54 -2.49
C PHE A 218 -8.18 9.28 -1.84
N THR A 219 -8.89 8.64 -0.93
CA THR A 219 -10.02 9.22 -0.19
C THR A 219 -9.60 10.22 0.90
N ASP A 220 -8.32 10.28 1.28
CA ASP A 220 -7.80 11.16 2.35
C ASP A 220 -8.04 12.65 2.09
N GLY A 221 -8.31 13.10 0.97
CA GLY A 221 -8.67 14.49 0.65
C GLY A 221 -10.07 14.64 0.08
N ALA A 222 -10.82 13.55 -0.03
CA ALA A 222 -12.08 13.49 -0.78
C ALA A 222 -13.34 13.62 0.09
N GLY A 223 -13.19 13.97 1.37
CA GLY A 223 -14.32 14.13 2.29
C GLY A 223 -14.89 12.80 2.75
N PHE A 224 -14.04 11.94 3.27
CA PHE A 224 -14.39 10.68 3.92
C PHE A 224 -14.13 10.76 5.43
N THR A 225 -15.02 10.20 6.25
CA THR A 225 -14.93 10.23 7.72
C THR A 225 -15.05 8.82 8.27
N PHE A 226 -14.10 8.41 9.13
CA PHE A 226 -14.16 7.15 9.87
C PHE A 226 -15.16 7.25 11.04
N ILE A 227 -15.87 6.15 11.29
CA ILE A 227 -16.75 6.02 12.46
C ILE A 227 -15.87 5.92 13.71
N LYS A 228 -16.20 6.68 14.73
CA LYS A 228 -15.48 6.65 16.01
C LYS A 228 -16.05 5.54 16.89
N PHE A 229 -15.54 4.33 16.72
CA PHE A 229 -15.79 3.20 17.61
C PHE A 229 -15.10 3.40 18.97
N PRO A 230 -15.40 2.60 20.01
CA PRO A 230 -14.63 2.61 21.26
C PRO A 230 -13.12 2.51 20.98
N PRO A 231 -12.28 3.25 21.70
CA PRO A 231 -10.84 3.26 21.46
C PRO A 231 -10.22 1.88 21.49
N TYR A 232 -9.26 1.64 20.58
CA TYR A 232 -8.46 0.42 20.65
C TYR A 232 -7.62 0.38 21.92
N THR A 233 -7.59 -0.79 22.54
CA THR A 233 -6.64 -1.13 23.62
C THR A 233 -6.03 -2.50 23.33
N ALA A 234 -4.79 -2.72 23.69
CA ALA A 234 -4.14 -4.01 23.47
C ALA A 234 -4.95 -5.15 24.10
N GLY A 235 -5.17 -6.22 23.37
CA GLY A 235 -5.95 -7.37 23.80
C GLY A 235 -7.47 -7.20 23.70
N CYS A 236 -8.00 -6.08 23.16
CA CYS A 236 -9.45 -5.89 23.08
C CYS A 236 -10.14 -6.69 21.95
N ARG A 237 -9.36 -7.23 21.01
CA ARG A 237 -9.90 -8.03 19.90
C ARG A 237 -10.25 -9.45 20.34
N PRO A 238 -11.24 -10.11 19.71
CA PRO A 238 -11.62 -11.48 20.05
C PRO A 238 -10.48 -12.49 19.90
N GLU A 239 -9.62 -12.31 18.89
CA GLU A 239 -8.45 -13.14 18.63
C GLU A 239 -7.38 -13.08 19.75
N ASP A 240 -7.42 -12.03 20.56
CA ASP A 240 -6.57 -11.84 21.73
C ASP A 240 -7.32 -12.10 23.06
N GLY A 241 -8.57 -12.59 22.98
CA GLY A 241 -9.42 -12.88 24.14
C GLY A 241 -10.23 -11.70 24.67
N GLY A 242 -10.27 -10.58 23.94
CA GLY A 242 -11.05 -9.40 24.28
C GLY A 242 -12.54 -9.50 23.93
N ASP A 243 -13.31 -8.47 24.28
CA ASP A 243 -14.75 -8.40 24.04
C ASP A 243 -15.15 -7.95 22.63
N GLY A 244 -14.20 -7.60 21.79
CA GLY A 244 -14.38 -7.26 20.38
C GLY A 244 -15.06 -5.92 20.09
N LYS A 245 -15.26 -5.05 21.09
CA LYS A 245 -15.99 -3.79 20.91
C LYS A 245 -15.15 -2.66 20.37
N CYS A 246 -13.81 -2.76 20.46
CA CYS A 246 -12.91 -1.68 20.08
C CYS A 246 -12.82 -1.45 18.57
N GLY A 247 -12.53 -0.20 18.19
CA GLY A 247 -12.13 0.18 16.85
C GLY A 247 -10.76 -0.35 16.46
N SER A 248 -10.27 0.07 15.31
CA SER A 248 -8.94 -0.32 14.83
C SER A 248 -7.85 0.56 15.45
N PRO A 249 -6.63 0.01 15.67
CA PRO A 249 -5.49 0.82 16.07
C PRO A 249 -5.08 1.75 14.93
N ASP A 250 -4.57 2.92 15.28
CA ASP A 250 -3.76 3.73 14.37
C ASP A 250 -2.27 3.37 14.53
N GLY A 251 -1.48 3.62 13.50
CA GLY A 251 -0.07 3.26 13.52
C GLY A 251 0.71 3.87 12.36
N TYR A 252 1.74 3.18 11.93
CA TYR A 252 2.53 3.51 10.76
C TYR A 252 2.58 2.32 9.81
N LEU A 253 2.60 2.62 8.51
CA LEU A 253 2.79 1.60 7.49
C LEU A 253 4.22 1.07 7.58
N LYS A 254 4.40 -0.26 7.62
CA LYS A 254 5.70 -0.89 7.81
C LYS A 254 6.24 -1.58 6.56
N LYS A 255 7.50 -1.94 6.64
CA LYS A 255 8.22 -2.75 5.66
C LYS A 255 8.72 -4.03 6.31
N ALA A 256 8.77 -5.10 5.52
CA ALA A 256 9.34 -6.38 5.94
C ALA A 256 10.24 -6.93 4.83
N VAL A 257 11.23 -7.74 5.20
CA VAL A 257 12.17 -8.36 4.26
C VAL A 257 12.52 -9.79 4.67
N ASN A 258 12.86 -10.61 3.68
CA ASN A 258 13.52 -11.88 3.93
C ASN A 258 14.97 -11.65 4.40
N GLU A 259 15.38 -12.33 5.46
CA GLU A 259 16.73 -12.18 6.02
C GLU A 259 17.83 -12.52 5.02
N ASN A 260 17.70 -13.60 4.25
CA ASN A 260 18.71 -14.01 3.27
C ASN A 260 18.78 -13.07 2.07
N TRP A 261 17.65 -12.45 1.70
CA TRP A 261 17.64 -11.43 0.65
C TRP A 261 18.52 -10.23 1.02
N THR A 262 18.52 -9.78 2.28
CA THR A 262 19.36 -8.67 2.72
C THR A 262 20.86 -8.96 2.58
N LYS A 263 21.26 -10.23 2.68
CA LYS A 263 22.64 -10.69 2.52
C LYS A 263 23.04 -10.81 1.04
N SER A 264 22.08 -11.21 0.19
CA SER A 264 22.33 -11.39 -1.27
C SER A 264 22.19 -10.09 -2.06
N HIS A 265 21.45 -9.09 -1.54
CA HIS A 265 21.21 -7.79 -2.18
C HIS A 265 21.47 -6.62 -1.22
N PRO A 266 22.70 -6.45 -0.72
CA PRO A 266 23.01 -5.51 0.35
C PRO A 266 22.78 -4.04 -0.03
N ALA A 267 23.06 -3.61 -1.27
CA ALA A 267 22.79 -2.24 -1.69
C ALA A 267 21.31 -1.98 -1.89
N ALA A 268 20.56 -2.93 -2.45
CA ALA A 268 19.11 -2.87 -2.56
C ALA A 268 18.44 -2.83 -1.18
N ALA A 269 18.88 -3.68 -0.24
CA ALA A 269 18.38 -3.71 1.14
C ALA A 269 18.66 -2.38 1.87
N LYS A 270 19.85 -1.80 1.70
CA LYS A 270 20.19 -0.47 2.22
C LYS A 270 19.30 0.62 1.66
N MET A 271 19.03 0.61 0.36
CA MET A 271 18.08 1.53 -0.28
C MET A 271 16.68 1.34 0.30
N PHE A 272 16.19 0.11 0.38
CA PHE A 272 14.85 -0.21 0.88
C PHE A 272 14.68 0.17 2.37
N LYS A 273 15.76 0.09 3.17
CA LYS A 273 15.74 0.57 4.56
C LYS A 273 15.53 2.08 4.65
N LYS A 274 16.15 2.87 3.75
CA LYS A 274 16.02 4.33 3.68
C LYS A 274 14.70 4.79 3.05
N LEU A 275 14.10 3.94 2.22
CA LEU A 275 12.86 4.25 1.52
C LEU A 275 11.75 4.51 2.53
N SER A 276 11.09 5.66 2.39
CA SER A 276 9.94 6.05 3.21
C SER A 276 8.99 6.91 2.41
N PHE A 277 7.72 6.56 2.42
CA PHE A 277 6.64 7.34 1.81
C PHE A 277 5.84 8.05 2.89
N THR A 278 5.35 9.24 2.54
CA THR A 278 4.36 9.96 3.35
C THR A 278 2.94 9.55 2.98
N THR A 279 1.98 9.78 3.88
CA THR A 279 0.53 9.58 3.62
C THR A 279 0.10 10.21 2.29
N GLY A 280 0.47 11.48 2.05
CA GLY A 280 0.10 12.17 0.81
C GLY A 280 0.74 11.60 -0.46
N GLN A 281 1.93 11.00 -0.38
CA GLN A 281 2.55 10.35 -1.53
C GLN A 281 1.83 9.07 -1.91
N ILE A 282 1.43 8.27 -0.92
CA ILE A 282 0.69 7.01 -1.15
C ILE A 282 -0.71 7.31 -1.68
N GLY A 283 -1.44 8.25 -1.06
CA GLY A 283 -2.75 8.67 -1.55
C GLY A 283 -2.71 9.21 -2.97
N ALA A 284 -1.66 9.98 -3.33
CA ALA A 284 -1.48 10.46 -4.69
C ALA A 284 -1.18 9.33 -5.70
N MET A 285 -0.47 8.27 -5.30
CA MET A 285 -0.26 7.08 -6.14
C MET A 285 -1.57 6.33 -6.37
N ALA A 286 -2.37 6.12 -5.32
CA ALA A 286 -3.69 5.51 -5.43
C ALA A 286 -4.60 6.32 -6.37
N ALA A 287 -4.62 7.64 -6.25
CA ALA A 287 -5.45 8.52 -7.08
C ALA A 287 -5.16 8.40 -8.58
N LEU A 288 -3.91 8.19 -8.99
CA LEU A 288 -3.56 7.98 -10.41
C LEU A 288 -4.30 6.78 -11.02
N VAL A 289 -4.58 5.75 -10.22
CA VAL A 289 -5.30 4.55 -10.68
C VAL A 289 -6.79 4.68 -10.39
N ASP A 290 -7.17 4.96 -9.15
CA ASP A 290 -8.57 4.89 -8.72
C ASP A 290 -9.41 6.06 -9.24
N VAL A 291 -8.79 7.23 -9.48
CA VAL A 291 -9.45 8.44 -9.99
C VAL A 291 -9.11 8.66 -11.47
N ASP A 292 -7.82 8.74 -11.80
CA ASP A 292 -7.35 9.09 -13.15
C ASP A 292 -7.35 7.91 -14.12
N LYS A 293 -7.65 6.69 -13.63
CA LYS A 293 -7.79 5.45 -14.40
C LYS A 293 -6.55 5.03 -15.19
N MET A 294 -5.37 5.40 -14.69
CA MET A 294 -4.10 4.92 -15.25
C MET A 294 -3.88 3.44 -14.93
N THR A 295 -3.06 2.76 -15.74
CA THR A 295 -2.53 1.46 -15.32
C THR A 295 -1.57 1.64 -14.14
N HIS A 296 -1.40 0.63 -13.29
CA HIS A 296 -0.48 0.68 -12.16
C HIS A 296 0.96 0.98 -12.59
N GLU A 297 1.39 0.38 -13.70
CA GLU A 297 2.73 0.61 -14.27
C GLU A 297 2.92 2.04 -14.75
N ASP A 298 1.94 2.60 -15.45
CA ASP A 298 2.03 3.97 -15.96
C ASP A 298 1.95 4.99 -14.82
N ALA A 299 1.13 4.72 -13.81
CA ALA A 299 1.08 5.50 -12.57
C ALA A 299 2.45 5.51 -11.87
N ALA A 300 3.10 4.35 -11.75
CA ALA A 300 4.44 4.25 -11.17
C ALA A 300 5.50 5.00 -11.99
N LYS A 301 5.49 4.86 -13.33
CA LYS A 301 6.39 5.61 -14.22
C LYS A 301 6.19 7.14 -14.08
N ALA A 302 4.93 7.59 -14.02
CA ALA A 302 4.60 9.00 -13.83
C ALA A 302 5.11 9.50 -12.47
N TRP A 303 4.89 8.72 -11.40
CA TRP A 303 5.37 9.06 -10.07
C TRP A 303 6.91 9.15 -10.01
N LEU A 304 7.61 8.15 -10.53
CA LEU A 304 9.08 8.11 -10.58
C LEU A 304 9.65 9.31 -11.33
N LYS A 305 9.05 9.69 -12.47
CA LYS A 305 9.45 10.86 -13.25
C LYS A 305 9.28 12.15 -12.46
N LYS A 306 8.12 12.34 -11.83
CA LYS A 306 7.76 13.54 -11.06
C LYS A 306 8.59 13.69 -9.77
N ASN A 307 8.87 12.58 -9.10
CA ASN A 307 9.48 12.55 -7.77
C ASN A 307 10.98 12.17 -7.77
N LYS A 308 11.68 12.39 -8.90
CA LYS A 308 13.09 12.02 -9.05
C LYS A 308 14.00 12.57 -7.95
N LYS A 309 13.75 13.79 -7.46
CA LYS A 309 14.51 14.40 -6.36
C LYS A 309 14.28 13.69 -5.01
N VAL A 310 13.13 13.02 -4.83
CA VAL A 310 12.80 12.27 -3.62
C VAL A 310 13.52 10.93 -3.63
N TRP A 311 13.20 10.06 -4.58
CA TRP A 311 13.70 8.68 -4.55
C TRP A 311 15.21 8.55 -4.80
N LYS A 312 15.83 9.50 -5.54
CA LYS A 312 17.29 9.54 -5.69
C LYS A 312 18.06 9.77 -4.37
N LYS A 313 17.41 10.25 -3.32
CA LYS A 313 18.05 10.34 -2.00
C LYS A 313 18.17 8.96 -1.35
N TRP A 314 17.25 8.05 -1.64
CA TRP A 314 17.26 6.71 -1.09
C TRP A 314 18.36 5.82 -1.71
N THR A 315 18.73 6.07 -2.98
CA THR A 315 19.78 5.32 -3.70
C THR A 315 21.22 5.78 -3.40
N LYS A 316 21.39 6.79 -2.58
CA LYS A 316 22.70 7.28 -2.11
C LYS A 316 22.99 6.67 -0.72
#